data_fe2e95c9f49d1f47397c1d3f2b36cc2e
#
_entry.id   fe2e95c9f49d1f47397c1d3f2b36cc2e
#
_cell.length_a   1.000
_cell.length_b   1.000
_cell.length_c   1.000
_cell.angle_alpha   90.00
_cell.angle_beta   90.00
_cell.angle_gamma   90.00
#
_symmetry.space_group_name_H-M   'P 1'
#
loop_
_entity.id
_entity.type
_entity.pdbx_description
1 polymer ?
#
loop_
_entity_poly.entity_id
_entity_poly.type
_entity_poly.pdbx_seq_one_letter_code
_entity_poly.pdbx_strand_id
1 'polypeptide(L)'
;MTKSPSRLAEMRFQMTALSAQLRWGTNLELEPVRRREGELLVCGMGGSGISGDFLQAVAAAEGRRTTVHKHYGLPGWAPSLRPSVVAVSYSGNTAETLSSWEEARKLGLQVTAITSGGELAEMAALAGEQLVVIPRGYQPRSALGFGLSALLRVAAQAGAISDPQPSLEEAAHLADSLSGPKGEGIGFASELASAMGGRMVGVYGSVPLTQVAAYRWKTQTNENAKRSAFWSVLPETTHNEIVGWDLPQGLARRRVGIVALRDRDEHPGVSRRFEVLEKLTADRVTWVGEVWTQGFSPLGRLISLVAMGDLFSLELARNSGADPMAVDLIDRLKEEMHTSADSAPEEPSGF
;
A
#
# COMPACT_ATOMS: atom_id res chain seq x y z
N MET A 1 -36.60 -12.32 0.63
CA MET A 1 -35.84 -11.06 0.58
C MET A 1 -34.51 -11.30 1.29
N THR A 2 -33.43 -11.54 0.55
CA THR A 2 -32.07 -11.61 1.11
C THR A 2 -31.72 -10.22 1.61
N LYS A 3 -31.47 -10.05 2.91
CA LYS A 3 -30.95 -8.79 3.47
C LYS A 3 -29.65 -8.46 2.72
N SER A 4 -29.51 -7.26 2.17
CA SER A 4 -28.24 -6.76 1.64
C SER A 4 -27.17 -6.94 2.71
N PRO A 5 -25.98 -7.45 2.37
CA PRO A 5 -24.89 -7.58 3.35
C PRO A 5 -24.61 -6.23 4.00
N SER A 6 -24.25 -6.22 5.28
CA SER A 6 -23.82 -4.97 5.90
C SER A 6 -22.56 -4.44 5.19
N ARG A 7 -22.37 -3.12 5.15
CA ARG A 7 -21.17 -2.50 4.50
C ARG A 7 -19.85 -3.04 5.08
N LEU A 8 -19.86 -3.42 6.36
CA LEU A 8 -18.72 -4.11 6.99
C LEU A 8 -18.48 -5.50 6.38
N ALA A 9 -19.56 -6.28 6.18
CA ALA A 9 -19.45 -7.62 5.57
C ALA A 9 -19.00 -7.53 4.11
N GLU A 10 -19.47 -6.53 3.38
CA GLU A 10 -19.03 -6.26 2.00
C GLU A 10 -17.53 -5.92 1.95
N MET A 11 -17.06 -4.99 2.79
CA MET A 11 -15.64 -4.65 2.84
C MET A 11 -14.79 -5.86 3.26
N ARG A 12 -15.25 -6.64 4.24
CA ARG A 12 -14.59 -7.88 4.64
C ARG A 12 -14.45 -8.85 3.46
N PHE A 13 -15.52 -9.05 2.70
CA PHE A 13 -15.48 -9.90 1.51
C PHE A 13 -14.44 -9.41 0.49
N GLN A 14 -14.41 -8.10 0.21
CA GLN A 14 -13.42 -7.53 -0.71
C GLN A 14 -11.98 -7.70 -0.22
N MET A 15 -11.71 -7.52 1.08
CA MET A 15 -10.37 -7.64 1.64
C MET A 15 -9.88 -9.08 1.73
N THR A 16 -10.76 -10.01 2.11
CA THR A 16 -10.41 -11.44 2.16
C THR A 16 -10.28 -12.07 0.77
N ALA A 17 -10.64 -11.36 -0.29
CA ALA A 17 -10.37 -11.75 -1.68
C ALA A 17 -8.90 -11.58 -2.11
N LEU A 18 -8.01 -11.08 -1.23
CA LEU A 18 -6.58 -10.84 -1.53
C LEU A 18 -5.90 -12.07 -2.14
N SER A 19 -6.14 -13.27 -1.59
CA SER A 19 -5.62 -14.53 -2.11
C SER A 19 -6.04 -14.77 -3.58
N ALA A 20 -7.33 -14.59 -3.88
CA ALA A 20 -7.84 -14.75 -5.25
C ALA A 20 -7.28 -13.70 -6.21
N GLN A 21 -7.09 -12.46 -5.73
CA GLN A 21 -6.48 -11.39 -6.51
C GLN A 21 -5.01 -11.68 -6.86
N LEU A 22 -4.24 -12.24 -5.93
CA LEU A 22 -2.85 -12.65 -6.19
C LEU A 22 -2.79 -13.82 -7.19
N ARG A 23 -3.67 -14.83 -7.05
CA ARG A 23 -3.77 -15.94 -8.01
C ARG A 23 -4.22 -15.48 -9.39
N TRP A 24 -5.02 -14.43 -9.51
CA TRP A 24 -5.32 -13.84 -10.80
C TRP A 24 -4.04 -13.40 -11.51
N GLY A 25 -3.10 -12.77 -10.80
CA GLY A 25 -1.82 -12.35 -11.37
C GLY A 25 -0.89 -13.51 -11.75
N THR A 26 -0.98 -14.68 -11.10
CA THR A 26 -0.21 -15.85 -11.51
C THR A 26 -0.62 -16.36 -12.91
N ASN A 27 -1.87 -16.13 -13.30
CA ASN A 27 -2.42 -16.50 -14.60
C ASN A 27 -2.43 -15.35 -15.62
N LEU A 28 -1.87 -14.19 -15.25
CA LEU A 28 -1.84 -13.03 -16.14
C LEU A 28 -0.86 -13.25 -17.29
N GLU A 29 -1.36 -13.28 -18.51
CA GLU A 29 -0.55 -13.24 -19.72
C GLU A 29 -0.28 -11.80 -20.11
N LEU A 30 0.98 -11.47 -20.39
CA LEU A 30 1.39 -10.16 -20.87
C LEU A 30 1.86 -10.24 -22.30
N GLU A 31 1.42 -9.27 -23.12
CA GLU A 31 1.94 -9.13 -24.46
C GLU A 31 3.47 -8.89 -24.41
N PRO A 32 4.24 -9.55 -25.30
CA PRO A 32 5.67 -9.36 -25.35
C PRO A 32 6.01 -7.89 -25.64
N VAL A 33 6.82 -7.28 -24.80
CA VAL A 33 7.34 -5.94 -25.03
C VAL A 33 8.84 -5.99 -25.26
N ARG A 34 9.36 -5.06 -26.06
CA ARG A 34 10.80 -4.92 -26.25
C ARG A 34 11.44 -4.51 -24.93
N ARG A 35 12.20 -5.42 -24.30
CA ARG A 35 12.91 -5.14 -23.06
C ARG A 35 13.84 -3.93 -23.27
N ARG A 36 13.73 -2.94 -22.39
CA ARG A 36 14.71 -1.85 -22.32
C ARG A 36 15.55 -2.05 -21.05
N GLU A 37 16.86 -1.84 -21.21
CA GLU A 37 17.74 -1.73 -20.07
C GLU A 37 17.48 -0.37 -19.40
N GLY A 38 17.32 -0.34 -18.09
CA GLY A 38 17.09 0.88 -17.36
C GLY A 38 16.36 0.64 -16.02
N GLU A 39 16.27 1.69 -15.23
CA GLU A 39 15.53 1.69 -13.97
C GLU A 39 14.02 1.63 -14.26
N LEU A 40 13.28 0.91 -13.43
CA LEU A 40 11.83 0.91 -13.45
C LEU A 40 11.30 2.03 -12.54
N LEU A 41 10.48 2.91 -13.10
CA LEU A 41 9.80 3.98 -12.39
C LEU A 41 8.30 3.68 -12.31
N VAL A 42 7.79 3.51 -11.10
CA VAL A 42 6.36 3.29 -10.85
C VAL A 42 5.72 4.61 -10.43
N CYS A 43 4.71 5.05 -11.19
CA CYS A 43 3.92 6.27 -10.90
C CYS A 43 2.52 5.87 -10.45
N GLY A 44 2.09 6.31 -9.26
CA GLY A 44 0.75 6.00 -8.74
C GLY A 44 0.53 6.56 -7.35
N MET A 45 -0.74 6.71 -6.96
CA MET A 45 -1.17 7.28 -5.68
C MET A 45 -1.92 6.26 -4.83
N GLY A 46 -2.04 6.52 -3.52
CA GLY A 46 -2.84 5.72 -2.59
C GLY A 46 -2.54 4.21 -2.67
N GLY A 47 -3.56 3.38 -2.83
CA GLY A 47 -3.40 1.92 -2.96
C GLY A 47 -2.57 1.49 -4.17
N SER A 48 -2.66 2.23 -5.28
CA SER A 48 -1.83 2.00 -6.47
C SER A 48 -0.36 2.34 -6.21
N GLY A 49 -0.08 3.46 -5.54
CA GLY A 49 1.28 3.85 -5.15
C GLY A 49 1.90 2.88 -4.13
N ILE A 50 1.10 2.35 -3.22
CA ILE A 50 1.54 1.30 -2.27
C ILE A 50 2.00 0.04 -3.00
N SER A 51 1.35 -0.37 -4.10
CA SER A 51 1.83 -1.49 -4.92
C SER A 51 3.27 -1.27 -5.42
N GLY A 52 3.62 -0.02 -5.76
CA GLY A 52 4.99 0.39 -6.09
C GLY A 52 5.96 0.22 -4.91
N ASP A 53 5.56 0.64 -3.71
CA ASP A 53 6.38 0.47 -2.50
C ASP A 53 6.66 -1.02 -2.21
N PHE A 54 5.67 -1.90 -2.42
CA PHE A 54 5.84 -3.35 -2.30
C PHE A 54 6.83 -3.89 -3.32
N LEU A 55 6.70 -3.49 -4.60
CA LEU A 55 7.68 -3.86 -5.63
C LEU A 55 9.08 -3.38 -5.25
N GLN A 56 9.22 -2.15 -4.76
CA GLN A 56 10.52 -1.60 -4.35
C GLN A 56 11.16 -2.44 -3.24
N ALA A 57 10.38 -2.87 -2.25
CA ALA A 57 10.88 -3.71 -1.16
C ALA A 57 11.28 -5.11 -1.66
N VAL A 58 10.51 -5.71 -2.56
CA VAL A 58 10.84 -7.01 -3.18
C VAL A 58 12.09 -6.90 -4.05
N ALA A 59 12.20 -5.87 -4.89
CA ALA A 59 13.36 -5.64 -5.74
C ALA A 59 14.64 -5.41 -4.90
N ALA A 60 14.54 -4.64 -3.82
CA ALA A 60 15.66 -4.39 -2.90
C ALA A 60 16.16 -5.69 -2.25
N ALA A 61 15.26 -6.60 -1.88
CA ALA A 61 15.63 -7.91 -1.33
C ALA A 61 16.35 -8.80 -2.36
N GLU A 62 16.14 -8.56 -3.67
CA GLU A 62 16.88 -9.19 -4.77
C GLU A 62 18.16 -8.43 -5.17
N GLY A 63 18.55 -7.38 -4.43
CA GLY A 63 19.69 -6.52 -4.76
C GLY A 63 19.46 -5.65 -6.00
N ARG A 64 18.20 -5.37 -6.35
CA ARG A 64 17.79 -4.57 -7.50
C ARG A 64 17.15 -3.26 -7.07
N ARG A 65 17.15 -2.29 -7.96
CA ARG A 65 16.60 -0.96 -7.70
C ARG A 65 15.38 -0.68 -8.57
N THR A 66 14.33 -0.15 -7.94
CA THR A 66 13.18 0.45 -8.57
C THR A 66 12.84 1.74 -7.85
N THR A 67 12.18 2.67 -8.53
CA THR A 67 11.76 3.95 -7.92
C THR A 67 10.25 4.10 -7.97
N VAL A 68 9.68 4.67 -6.90
CA VAL A 68 8.25 4.98 -6.81
C VAL A 68 8.07 6.49 -6.78
N HIS A 69 7.20 7.01 -7.65
CA HIS A 69 6.87 8.43 -7.75
C HIS A 69 5.39 8.65 -7.42
N LYS A 70 5.15 9.47 -6.39
CA LYS A 70 3.80 9.79 -5.88
C LYS A 70 3.56 11.30 -5.96
N HIS A 71 3.63 11.83 -7.17
CA HIS A 71 3.50 13.25 -7.44
C HIS A 71 3.05 13.48 -8.89
N TYR A 72 2.77 14.73 -9.25
CA TYR A 72 2.54 15.15 -10.62
C TYR A 72 3.84 15.11 -11.43
N GLY A 73 3.72 14.90 -12.74
CA GLY A 73 4.83 14.84 -13.67
C GLY A 73 5.77 13.66 -13.43
N LEU A 74 7.04 13.83 -13.75
CA LEU A 74 8.10 12.86 -13.52
C LEU A 74 9.21 13.46 -12.65
N PRO A 75 10.02 12.61 -11.97
CA PRO A 75 11.21 13.11 -11.27
C PRO A 75 12.17 13.79 -12.24
N GLY A 76 12.81 14.90 -11.82
CA GLY A 76 13.70 15.69 -12.66
C GLY A 76 14.88 14.94 -13.31
N TRP A 77 15.20 13.75 -12.82
CA TRP A 77 16.23 12.89 -13.42
C TRP A 77 15.69 11.99 -14.56
N ALA A 78 14.37 11.86 -14.74
CA ALA A 78 13.78 10.96 -15.72
C ALA A 78 14.20 11.24 -17.18
N PRO A 79 14.33 12.50 -17.63
CA PRO A 79 14.83 12.80 -18.99
C PRO A 79 16.24 12.25 -19.25
N SER A 80 17.10 12.27 -18.23
CA SER A 80 18.51 11.83 -18.36
C SER A 80 18.66 10.32 -18.26
N LEU A 81 17.99 9.68 -17.31
CA LEU A 81 18.11 8.23 -17.07
C LEU A 81 17.17 7.38 -17.93
N ARG A 82 16.15 8.02 -18.55
CA ARG A 82 15.18 7.38 -19.45
C ARG A 82 14.62 6.05 -18.91
N PRO A 83 13.98 6.06 -17.70
CA PRO A 83 13.44 4.85 -17.10
C PRO A 83 12.30 4.26 -17.94
N SER A 84 12.03 2.96 -17.75
CA SER A 84 10.74 2.39 -18.12
C SER A 84 9.69 2.80 -17.08
N VAL A 85 8.59 3.40 -17.52
CA VAL A 85 7.55 3.94 -16.64
C VAL A 85 6.39 2.95 -16.54
N VAL A 86 5.89 2.71 -15.32
CA VAL A 86 4.64 1.97 -15.10
C VAL A 86 3.67 2.88 -14.37
N ALA A 87 2.63 3.31 -15.07
CA ALA A 87 1.55 4.13 -14.51
C ALA A 87 0.46 3.21 -13.92
N VAL A 88 0.25 3.30 -12.61
CA VAL A 88 -0.71 2.46 -11.88
C VAL A 88 -1.81 3.32 -11.29
N SER A 89 -3.04 3.12 -11.77
CA SER A 89 -4.23 3.79 -11.22
C SER A 89 -5.43 2.87 -11.30
N TYR A 90 -5.98 2.45 -10.15
CA TYR A 90 -7.15 1.58 -10.13
C TYR A 90 -8.34 2.20 -10.87
N SER A 91 -8.68 3.46 -10.59
CA SER A 91 -9.76 4.17 -11.28
C SER A 91 -9.43 4.56 -12.72
N GLY A 92 -8.14 4.73 -13.04
CA GLY A 92 -7.66 5.29 -14.30
C GLY A 92 -7.80 6.81 -14.41
N ASN A 93 -8.30 7.49 -13.36
CA ASN A 93 -8.61 8.93 -13.38
C ASN A 93 -7.82 9.71 -12.32
N THR A 94 -6.71 9.16 -11.84
CA THR A 94 -5.88 9.83 -10.84
C THR A 94 -5.02 10.90 -11.51
N ALA A 95 -5.24 12.17 -11.21
CA ALA A 95 -4.62 13.31 -11.89
C ALA A 95 -3.08 13.24 -11.89
N GLU A 96 -2.48 12.88 -10.77
CA GLU A 96 -1.03 12.75 -10.65
C GLU A 96 -0.49 11.64 -11.57
N THR A 97 -1.20 10.53 -11.67
CA THR A 97 -0.80 9.39 -12.53
C THR A 97 -0.97 9.73 -14.01
N LEU A 98 -2.05 10.43 -14.38
CA LEU A 98 -2.26 10.91 -15.75
C LEU A 98 -1.19 11.92 -16.14
N SER A 99 -0.86 12.87 -15.27
CA SER A 99 0.23 13.83 -15.48
C SER A 99 1.59 13.13 -15.69
N SER A 100 1.88 12.09 -14.90
CA SER A 100 3.11 11.30 -15.08
C SER A 100 3.12 10.54 -16.40
N TRP A 101 1.99 9.98 -16.82
CA TRP A 101 1.81 9.32 -18.11
C TRP A 101 2.09 10.28 -19.27
N GLU A 102 1.44 11.45 -19.27
CA GLU A 102 1.60 12.45 -20.32
C GLU A 102 3.05 12.91 -20.48
N GLU A 103 3.71 13.22 -19.36
CA GLU A 103 5.11 13.66 -19.41
C GLU A 103 6.03 12.55 -19.90
N ALA A 104 5.82 11.31 -19.47
CA ALA A 104 6.58 10.16 -19.96
C ALA A 104 6.43 10.00 -21.49
N ARG A 105 5.21 10.19 -22.01
CA ARG A 105 4.93 10.14 -23.45
C ARG A 105 5.60 11.29 -24.21
N LYS A 106 5.53 12.52 -23.68
CA LYS A 106 6.21 13.70 -24.27
C LYS A 106 7.72 13.48 -24.38
N LEU A 107 8.32 12.79 -23.40
CA LEU A 107 9.75 12.44 -23.39
C LEU A 107 10.09 11.21 -24.26
N GLY A 108 9.11 10.56 -24.87
CA GLY A 108 9.29 9.34 -25.66
C GLY A 108 9.83 8.17 -24.82
N LEU A 109 9.43 8.09 -23.54
CA LEU A 109 9.74 6.96 -22.67
C LEU A 109 8.80 5.79 -22.98
N GLN A 110 9.23 4.56 -22.69
CA GLN A 110 8.34 3.41 -22.71
C GLN A 110 7.42 3.48 -21.49
N VAL A 111 6.12 3.34 -21.72
CA VAL A 111 5.13 3.40 -20.64
C VAL A 111 4.24 2.16 -20.68
N THR A 112 3.93 1.62 -19.51
CA THR A 112 2.92 0.58 -19.33
C THR A 112 1.83 1.12 -18.41
N ALA A 113 0.57 0.92 -18.76
CA ALA A 113 -0.57 1.25 -17.90
C ALA A 113 -1.10 0.01 -17.18
N ILE A 114 -1.37 0.14 -15.88
CA ILE A 114 -2.09 -0.85 -15.06
C ILE A 114 -3.30 -0.15 -14.46
N THR A 115 -4.51 -0.53 -14.89
CA THR A 115 -5.75 0.14 -14.49
C THR A 115 -6.96 -0.77 -14.65
N SER A 116 -8.05 -0.47 -13.94
CA SER A 116 -9.33 -1.14 -14.21
C SER A 116 -10.15 -0.45 -15.33
N GLY A 117 -9.69 0.67 -15.87
CA GLY A 117 -10.33 1.45 -16.93
C GLY A 117 -10.03 2.95 -16.79
N GLY A 118 -11.01 3.79 -17.12
CA GLY A 118 -10.89 5.25 -17.06
C GLY A 118 -9.97 5.82 -18.13
N GLU A 119 -9.66 7.10 -18.00
CA GLU A 119 -8.88 7.88 -18.97
C GLU A 119 -7.49 7.26 -19.25
N LEU A 120 -6.82 6.72 -18.23
CA LEU A 120 -5.53 6.03 -18.40
C LEU A 120 -5.62 4.84 -19.38
N ALA A 121 -6.74 4.07 -19.33
CA ALA A 121 -6.94 2.97 -20.27
C ALA A 121 -7.13 3.46 -21.69
N GLU A 122 -7.92 4.52 -21.88
CA GLU A 122 -8.17 5.14 -23.19
C GLU A 122 -6.88 5.73 -23.78
N MET A 123 -6.11 6.47 -22.98
CA MET A 123 -4.82 7.03 -23.39
C MET A 123 -3.83 5.95 -23.78
N ALA A 124 -3.74 4.86 -23.03
CA ALA A 124 -2.84 3.75 -23.32
C ALA A 124 -3.23 3.04 -24.64
N ALA A 125 -4.52 2.78 -24.85
CA ALA A 125 -5.04 2.14 -26.05
C ALA A 125 -4.80 3.02 -27.30
N LEU A 126 -5.09 4.33 -27.21
CA LEU A 126 -4.87 5.28 -28.31
C LEU A 126 -3.37 5.43 -28.66
N ALA A 127 -2.50 5.33 -27.65
CA ALA A 127 -1.06 5.44 -27.85
C ALA A 127 -0.41 4.14 -28.35
N GLY A 128 -1.13 3.02 -28.38
CA GLY A 128 -0.58 1.68 -28.67
C GLY A 128 0.46 1.21 -27.65
N GLU A 129 0.36 1.68 -26.40
CA GLU A 129 1.23 1.26 -25.30
C GLU A 129 0.68 0.04 -24.59
N GLN A 130 1.54 -0.67 -23.86
CA GLN A 130 1.09 -1.83 -23.09
C GLN A 130 0.06 -1.44 -22.03
N LEU A 131 -1.10 -2.09 -22.09
CA LEU A 131 -2.21 -1.91 -21.17
C LEU A 131 -2.53 -3.21 -20.43
N VAL A 132 -2.45 -3.20 -19.12
CA VAL A 132 -2.89 -4.30 -18.25
C VAL A 132 -4.19 -3.90 -17.58
N VAL A 133 -5.30 -4.52 -18.02
CA VAL A 133 -6.62 -4.27 -17.44
C VAL A 133 -6.85 -5.20 -16.26
N ILE A 134 -7.02 -4.61 -15.07
CA ILE A 134 -7.29 -5.35 -13.83
C ILE A 134 -8.81 -5.35 -13.52
N PRO A 135 -9.31 -6.36 -12.76
CA PRO A 135 -10.74 -6.47 -12.45
C PRO A 135 -11.31 -5.26 -11.71
N ARG A 136 -12.55 -4.90 -12.07
CA ARG A 136 -13.36 -3.83 -11.44
C ARG A 136 -14.22 -4.34 -10.29
N GLY A 137 -14.84 -3.43 -9.56
CA GLY A 137 -15.87 -3.74 -8.56
C GLY A 137 -15.38 -3.77 -7.11
N TYR A 138 -14.12 -3.37 -6.88
CA TYR A 138 -13.52 -3.29 -5.54
C TYR A 138 -13.31 -1.83 -5.12
N GLN A 139 -13.28 -1.60 -3.82
CA GLN A 139 -12.69 -0.36 -3.32
C GLN A 139 -11.20 -0.32 -3.68
N PRO A 140 -10.61 0.82 -4.10
CA PRO A 140 -9.21 0.87 -4.53
C PRO A 140 -8.22 0.25 -3.52
N ARG A 141 -8.45 0.48 -2.22
CA ARG A 141 -7.63 -0.07 -1.13
C ARG A 141 -7.77 -1.58 -0.92
N SER A 142 -8.88 -2.18 -1.39
CA SER A 142 -9.11 -3.63 -1.32
C SER A 142 -8.73 -4.36 -2.61
N ALA A 143 -8.31 -3.64 -3.64
CA ALA A 143 -7.88 -4.19 -4.93
C ALA A 143 -6.34 -4.38 -5.01
N LEU A 144 -5.64 -4.31 -3.87
CA LEU A 144 -4.17 -4.37 -3.83
C LEU A 144 -3.60 -5.56 -4.59
N GLY A 145 -4.17 -6.75 -4.40
CA GLY A 145 -3.64 -7.98 -4.99
C GLY A 145 -3.63 -7.95 -6.51
N PHE A 146 -4.64 -7.36 -7.16
CA PHE A 146 -4.68 -7.20 -8.62
C PHE A 146 -3.58 -6.25 -9.10
N GLY A 147 -3.51 -5.04 -8.52
CA GLY A 147 -2.53 -4.03 -8.93
C GLY A 147 -1.09 -4.49 -8.67
N LEU A 148 -0.85 -5.09 -7.50
CA LEU A 148 0.47 -5.58 -7.12
C LEU A 148 0.92 -6.77 -7.97
N SER A 149 0.08 -7.78 -8.18
CA SER A 149 0.46 -8.95 -8.98
C SER A 149 0.68 -8.58 -10.46
N ALA A 150 -0.14 -7.70 -11.03
CA ALA A 150 0.09 -7.15 -12.37
C ALA A 150 1.42 -6.40 -12.45
N LEU A 151 1.71 -5.53 -11.45
CA LEU A 151 2.94 -4.76 -11.41
C LEU A 151 4.19 -5.66 -11.28
N LEU A 152 4.13 -6.71 -10.46
CA LEU A 152 5.22 -7.68 -10.32
C LEU A 152 5.47 -8.43 -11.64
N ARG A 153 4.42 -8.82 -12.36
CA ARG A 153 4.54 -9.47 -13.68
C ARG A 153 5.19 -8.51 -14.71
N VAL A 154 4.75 -7.25 -14.75
CA VAL A 154 5.35 -6.22 -15.62
C VAL A 154 6.81 -5.96 -15.22
N ALA A 155 7.12 -5.89 -13.94
CA ALA A 155 8.48 -5.67 -13.45
C ALA A 155 9.42 -6.83 -13.80
N ALA A 156 8.94 -8.08 -13.73
CA ALA A 156 9.71 -9.25 -14.17
C ALA A 156 9.93 -9.25 -15.69
N GLN A 157 8.92 -8.89 -16.47
CA GLN A 157 9.04 -8.74 -17.92
C GLN A 157 10.09 -7.66 -18.27
N ALA A 158 10.12 -6.55 -17.55
CA ALA A 158 11.13 -5.52 -17.67
C ALA A 158 12.52 -5.93 -17.13
N GLY A 159 12.62 -7.05 -16.41
CA GLY A 159 13.85 -7.53 -15.80
C GLY A 159 14.24 -6.80 -14.52
N ALA A 160 13.30 -6.06 -13.91
CA ALA A 160 13.51 -5.34 -12.66
C ALA A 160 13.46 -6.26 -11.42
N ILE A 161 12.84 -7.41 -11.53
CA ILE A 161 12.84 -8.50 -10.53
C ILE A 161 12.97 -9.86 -11.22
N SER A 162 13.19 -10.92 -10.45
CA SER A 162 13.12 -12.32 -10.90
C SER A 162 11.66 -12.73 -11.17
N ASP A 163 11.44 -13.95 -11.70
CA ASP A 163 10.08 -14.45 -11.90
C ASP A 163 9.29 -14.45 -10.57
N PRO A 164 8.18 -13.70 -10.48
CA PRO A 164 7.42 -13.58 -9.24
C PRO A 164 6.45 -14.75 -9.00
N GLN A 165 6.33 -15.69 -9.93
CA GLN A 165 5.33 -16.77 -9.87
C GLN A 165 5.38 -17.55 -8.53
N PRO A 166 6.54 -18.06 -8.06
CA PRO A 166 6.57 -18.84 -6.81
C PRO A 166 6.21 -17.98 -5.59
N SER A 167 6.64 -16.71 -5.57
CA SER A 167 6.36 -15.80 -4.46
C SER A 167 4.90 -15.31 -4.44
N LEU A 168 4.26 -15.19 -5.61
CA LEU A 168 2.82 -14.91 -5.71
C LEU A 168 1.97 -16.08 -5.20
N GLU A 169 2.35 -17.31 -5.50
CA GLU A 169 1.67 -18.50 -5.01
C GLU A 169 1.78 -18.65 -3.50
N GLU A 170 2.98 -18.45 -2.94
CA GLU A 170 3.19 -18.43 -1.50
C GLU A 170 2.37 -17.33 -0.82
N ALA A 171 2.43 -16.10 -1.35
CA ALA A 171 1.69 -14.95 -0.83
C ALA A 171 0.17 -15.19 -0.87
N ALA A 172 -0.35 -15.79 -1.94
CA ALA A 172 -1.77 -16.14 -2.04
C ALA A 172 -2.17 -17.19 -1.01
N HIS A 173 -1.32 -18.19 -0.77
CA HIS A 173 -1.56 -19.19 0.26
C HIS A 173 -1.59 -18.56 1.67
N LEU A 174 -0.63 -17.71 1.99
CA LEU A 174 -0.58 -17.01 3.28
C LEU A 174 -1.79 -16.08 3.48
N ALA A 175 -2.20 -15.35 2.44
CA ALA A 175 -3.39 -14.51 2.52
C ALA A 175 -4.65 -15.35 2.83
N ASP A 176 -4.78 -16.52 2.22
CA ASP A 176 -5.91 -17.42 2.43
C ASP A 176 -5.91 -18.03 3.85
N SER A 177 -4.75 -18.52 4.31
CA SER A 177 -4.62 -19.12 5.64
C SER A 177 -4.85 -18.11 6.78
N LEU A 178 -4.44 -16.85 6.61
CA LEU A 178 -4.55 -15.82 7.63
C LEU A 178 -5.91 -15.12 7.62
N SER A 179 -6.39 -14.71 6.46
CA SER A 179 -7.57 -13.84 6.34
C SER A 179 -8.76 -14.46 5.60
N GLY A 180 -8.63 -15.67 5.08
CA GLY A 180 -9.74 -16.39 4.46
C GLY A 180 -10.92 -16.61 5.42
N PRO A 181 -12.04 -17.21 4.97
CA PRO A 181 -13.27 -17.34 5.77
C PRO A 181 -13.09 -18.06 7.12
N LYS A 182 -12.06 -18.90 7.24
CA LYS A 182 -11.66 -19.60 8.47
C LYS A 182 -10.22 -19.27 8.84
N GLY A 183 -9.75 -18.07 8.45
CA GLY A 183 -8.36 -17.68 8.65
C GLY A 183 -7.97 -17.61 10.12
N GLU A 184 -6.81 -18.17 10.42
CA GLU A 184 -6.27 -18.24 11.79
C GLU A 184 -5.89 -16.87 12.37
N GLY A 185 -5.69 -15.85 11.50
CA GLY A 185 -5.39 -14.48 11.91
C GLY A 185 -6.57 -13.71 12.48
N ILE A 186 -7.82 -14.16 12.27
CA ILE A 186 -9.05 -13.43 12.65
C ILE A 186 -9.11 -13.18 14.16
N GLY A 187 -8.84 -14.21 14.97
CA GLY A 187 -8.84 -14.10 16.43
C GLY A 187 -7.81 -13.11 16.94
N PHE A 188 -6.57 -13.24 16.48
CA PHE A 188 -5.48 -12.38 16.88
C PHE A 188 -5.69 -10.92 16.47
N ALA A 189 -6.21 -10.66 15.27
CA ALA A 189 -6.57 -9.30 14.83
C ALA A 189 -7.66 -8.68 15.72
N SER A 190 -8.65 -9.49 16.16
CA SER A 190 -9.69 -9.04 17.08
C SER A 190 -9.14 -8.71 18.48
N GLU A 191 -8.20 -9.51 18.98
CA GLU A 191 -7.49 -9.24 20.24
C GLU A 191 -6.69 -7.95 20.19
N LEU A 192 -5.88 -7.77 19.14
CA LEU A 192 -5.12 -6.53 18.92
C LEU A 192 -6.03 -5.30 18.83
N ALA A 193 -7.14 -5.39 18.09
CA ALA A 193 -8.09 -4.29 17.96
C ALA A 193 -8.79 -3.96 19.29
N SER A 194 -9.07 -4.97 20.09
CA SER A 194 -9.65 -4.80 21.44
C SER A 194 -8.65 -4.17 22.40
N ALA A 195 -7.39 -4.63 22.40
CA ALA A 195 -6.31 -4.07 23.20
C ALA A 195 -5.97 -2.62 22.77
N MET A 196 -6.09 -2.29 21.49
CA MET A 196 -5.95 -0.91 20.99
C MET A 196 -7.01 0.01 21.59
N GLY A 197 -8.24 -0.47 21.79
CA GLY A 197 -9.35 0.31 22.33
C GLY A 197 -9.60 1.57 21.49
N GLY A 198 -9.84 2.71 22.17
CA GLY A 198 -10.11 4.01 21.53
C GLY A 198 -8.86 4.86 21.20
N ARG A 199 -7.65 4.30 21.28
CA ARG A 199 -6.39 5.04 21.10
C ARG A 199 -6.11 5.36 19.62
N MET A 200 -5.34 6.41 19.38
CA MET A 200 -4.68 6.65 18.10
C MET A 200 -3.69 5.51 17.85
N VAL A 201 -3.62 5.05 16.62
CA VAL A 201 -2.82 3.88 16.24
C VAL A 201 -1.45 4.30 15.74
N GLY A 202 -0.39 3.90 16.44
CA GLY A 202 0.98 3.93 15.96
C GLY A 202 1.34 2.57 15.38
N VAL A 203 1.90 2.53 14.18
CA VAL A 203 2.38 1.30 13.54
C VAL A 203 3.87 1.42 13.27
N TYR A 204 4.66 0.62 13.95
CA TYR A 204 6.10 0.64 13.83
C TYR A 204 6.58 -0.51 12.97
N GLY A 205 7.34 -0.19 11.95
CA GLY A 205 8.01 -1.17 11.09
C GLY A 205 9.52 -0.94 11.05
N SER A 206 10.20 -1.65 10.17
CA SER A 206 11.63 -1.49 9.93
C SER A 206 11.99 -1.55 8.45
N VAL A 207 13.09 -0.88 8.09
CA VAL A 207 13.69 -1.05 6.77
C VAL A 207 14.37 -2.42 6.66
N PRO A 208 14.40 -3.03 5.49
CA PRO A 208 13.81 -2.56 4.24
C PRO A 208 12.36 -2.98 4.04
N LEU A 209 11.83 -3.95 4.82
CA LEU A 209 10.62 -4.69 4.45
C LEU A 209 9.37 -4.17 5.17
N THR A 210 9.31 -4.27 6.50
CA THR A 210 8.04 -4.07 7.23
C THR A 210 7.55 -2.62 7.26
N GLN A 211 8.40 -1.65 6.92
CA GLN A 211 8.01 -0.25 6.76
C GLN A 211 6.85 -0.06 5.77
N VAL A 212 6.84 -0.84 4.68
CA VAL A 212 5.80 -0.75 3.65
C VAL A 212 4.46 -1.24 4.19
N ALA A 213 4.48 -2.35 4.93
CA ALA A 213 3.31 -2.86 5.63
C ALA A 213 2.83 -1.88 6.71
N ALA A 214 3.74 -1.24 7.47
CA ALA A 214 3.39 -0.26 8.48
C ALA A 214 2.67 0.96 7.88
N TYR A 215 3.16 1.48 6.76
CA TYR A 215 2.48 2.53 6.02
C TYR A 215 1.08 2.09 5.56
N ARG A 216 0.92 0.87 5.03
CA ARG A 216 -0.39 0.35 4.64
C ARG A 216 -1.33 0.18 5.85
N TRP A 217 -0.87 -0.37 6.97
CA TRP A 217 -1.68 -0.48 8.18
C TRP A 217 -2.25 0.86 8.62
N LYS A 218 -1.41 1.90 8.59
CA LYS A 218 -1.81 3.28 8.86
C LYS A 218 -2.94 3.73 7.91
N THR A 219 -2.78 3.56 6.61
CA THR A 219 -3.78 4.00 5.63
C THR A 219 -5.09 3.22 5.76
N GLN A 220 -5.03 1.89 5.96
CA GLN A 220 -6.20 1.07 6.20
C GLN A 220 -6.92 1.45 7.49
N THR A 221 -6.21 1.77 8.55
CA THR A 221 -6.78 2.26 9.81
C THR A 221 -7.52 3.59 9.59
N ASN A 222 -6.93 4.52 8.84
CA ASN A 222 -7.58 5.80 8.50
C ASN A 222 -8.85 5.58 7.71
N GLU A 223 -8.79 4.79 6.62
CA GLU A 223 -9.89 4.65 5.68
C GLU A 223 -10.99 3.70 6.15
N ASN A 224 -10.68 2.59 6.80
CA ASN A 224 -11.68 1.62 7.24
C ASN A 224 -12.26 1.98 8.61
N ALA A 225 -11.41 2.30 9.58
CA ALA A 225 -11.84 2.56 10.96
C ALA A 225 -12.14 4.03 11.25
N LYS A 226 -11.90 4.95 10.31
CA LYS A 226 -12.04 6.42 10.50
C LYS A 226 -11.24 6.90 11.71
N ARG A 227 -10.07 6.27 11.94
CA ARG A 227 -9.25 6.52 13.12
C ARG A 227 -7.92 7.14 12.73
N SER A 228 -7.49 8.14 13.46
CA SER A 228 -6.16 8.72 13.30
C SER A 228 -5.08 7.67 13.56
N ALA A 229 -4.13 7.59 12.66
CA ALA A 229 -3.00 6.69 12.74
C ALA A 229 -1.74 7.36 12.19
N PHE A 230 -0.59 6.98 12.72
CA PHE A 230 0.73 7.32 12.21
C PHE A 230 1.55 6.04 12.05
N TRP A 231 2.67 6.14 11.37
CA TRP A 231 3.63 5.05 11.22
C TRP A 231 5.04 5.57 11.42
N SER A 232 5.92 4.71 11.88
CA SER A 232 7.31 5.05 12.11
C SER A 232 8.22 3.87 11.78
N VAL A 233 9.51 4.17 11.56
CA VAL A 233 10.44 3.20 10.96
C VAL A 233 11.73 3.10 11.77
N LEU A 234 12.03 1.89 12.24
CA LEU A 234 13.32 1.59 12.83
C LEU A 234 14.38 1.34 11.73
N PRO A 235 15.64 1.74 11.99
CA PRO A 235 16.18 2.24 13.26
C PRO A 235 15.94 3.75 13.51
N GLU A 236 15.47 4.54 12.53
CA GLU A 236 15.37 6.00 12.58
C GLU A 236 14.54 6.52 13.77
N THR A 237 13.41 5.86 14.08
CA THR A 237 12.53 6.18 15.22
C THR A 237 13.30 6.37 16.54
N THR A 238 14.35 5.60 16.75
CA THR A 238 15.14 5.66 17.99
C THR A 238 16.14 6.81 18.06
N HIS A 239 16.26 7.62 16.99
CA HIS A 239 17.13 8.80 16.94
C HIS A 239 16.38 10.12 17.18
N ASN A 240 15.05 10.10 17.12
CA ASN A 240 14.23 11.31 17.21
C ASN A 240 12.91 11.10 17.96
N GLU A 241 12.02 10.25 17.46
CA GLU A 241 10.64 10.10 17.95
C GLU A 241 10.57 9.63 19.41
N ILE A 242 11.52 8.82 19.88
CA ILE A 242 11.56 8.32 21.26
C ILE A 242 11.48 9.45 22.28
N VAL A 243 12.10 10.60 22.00
CA VAL A 243 12.09 11.78 22.87
C VAL A 243 10.69 12.41 22.94
N GLY A 244 9.91 12.31 21.86
CA GLY A 244 8.54 12.80 21.80
C GLY A 244 7.57 12.09 22.77
N TRP A 245 7.94 10.92 23.27
CA TRP A 245 7.16 10.19 24.28
C TRP A 245 7.40 10.68 25.72
N ASP A 246 8.32 11.63 25.93
CA ASP A 246 8.58 12.25 27.25
C ASP A 246 7.55 13.35 27.59
N LEU A 247 6.28 13.09 27.26
CA LEU A 247 5.14 13.93 27.59
C LEU A 247 4.73 13.77 29.07
N PRO A 248 3.95 14.71 29.63
CA PRO A 248 3.44 14.57 31.00
C PRO A 248 2.82 13.20 31.22
N GLN A 249 3.15 12.61 32.39
CA GLN A 249 2.87 11.21 32.72
C GLN A 249 1.44 10.78 32.37
N GLY A 250 1.32 9.70 31.61
CA GLY A 250 0.10 9.04 31.26
C GLY A 250 -0.75 9.67 30.15
N LEU A 251 -0.36 10.83 29.57
CA LEU A 251 -1.15 11.43 28.49
C LEU A 251 -1.07 10.58 27.22
N ALA A 252 0.14 10.31 26.73
CA ALA A 252 0.34 9.48 25.56
C ALA A 252 -0.13 8.04 25.79
N ARG A 253 0.13 7.47 26.98
CA ARG A 253 -0.30 6.11 27.35
C ARG A 253 -1.82 5.91 27.22
N ARG A 254 -2.62 6.91 27.58
CA ARG A 254 -4.08 6.84 27.41
C ARG A 254 -4.55 7.08 25.99
N ARG A 255 -3.75 7.76 25.16
CA ARG A 255 -4.16 8.26 23.85
C ARG A 255 -3.53 7.52 22.68
N VAL A 256 -2.40 6.86 22.87
CA VAL A 256 -1.64 6.21 21.82
C VAL A 256 -1.43 4.73 22.11
N GLY A 257 -1.70 3.89 21.14
CA GLY A 257 -1.37 2.48 21.14
C GLY A 257 -0.41 2.18 19.99
N ILE A 258 0.64 1.41 20.27
CA ILE A 258 1.64 1.03 19.27
C ILE A 258 1.53 -0.46 18.97
N VAL A 259 1.52 -0.80 17.69
CA VAL A 259 1.70 -2.16 17.17
C VAL A 259 3.04 -2.20 16.44
N ALA A 260 3.90 -3.15 16.78
CA ALA A 260 5.16 -3.40 16.10
C ALA A 260 5.00 -4.46 15.01
N LEU A 261 5.43 -4.16 13.80
CA LEU A 261 5.52 -5.12 12.69
C LEU A 261 6.95 -5.61 12.58
N ARG A 262 7.16 -6.87 12.94
CA ARG A 262 8.48 -7.51 13.05
C ARG A 262 8.73 -8.40 11.84
N ASP A 263 9.97 -8.43 11.40
CA ASP A 263 10.39 -9.35 10.36
C ASP A 263 11.21 -10.51 10.94
N ARG A 264 10.90 -11.73 10.55
CA ARG A 264 11.66 -12.92 10.97
C ARG A 264 13.15 -12.85 10.64
N ASP A 265 13.48 -12.11 9.57
CA ASP A 265 14.86 -11.94 9.07
C ASP A 265 15.40 -10.53 9.34
N GLU A 266 14.85 -9.81 10.31
CA GLU A 266 15.33 -8.47 10.66
C GLU A 266 16.76 -8.50 11.22
N HIS A 267 17.51 -7.43 10.95
CA HIS A 267 18.87 -7.29 11.49
C HIS A 267 18.85 -7.33 13.04
N PRO A 268 19.77 -8.08 13.70
CA PRO A 268 19.78 -8.18 15.17
C PRO A 268 19.81 -6.83 15.90
N GLY A 269 20.47 -5.82 15.32
CA GLY A 269 20.46 -4.46 15.86
C GLY A 269 19.09 -3.78 15.80
N VAL A 270 18.24 -4.14 14.82
CA VAL A 270 16.85 -3.66 14.72
C VAL A 270 15.98 -4.37 15.76
N SER A 271 16.12 -5.70 15.86
CA SER A 271 15.43 -6.48 16.88
C SER A 271 15.69 -5.94 18.29
N ARG A 272 16.95 -5.70 18.59
CA ARG A 272 17.35 -5.11 19.88
C ARG A 272 16.78 -3.73 20.12
N ARG A 273 16.61 -2.91 19.07
CA ARG A 273 15.99 -1.58 19.19
C ARG A 273 14.52 -1.66 19.52
N PHE A 274 13.76 -2.57 18.94
CA PHE A 274 12.35 -2.81 19.32
C PHE A 274 12.22 -3.13 20.80
N GLU A 275 12.99 -4.11 21.29
CA GLU A 275 12.99 -4.51 22.70
C GLU A 275 13.31 -3.35 23.66
N VAL A 276 14.36 -2.60 23.34
CA VAL A 276 14.80 -1.48 24.19
C VAL A 276 13.82 -0.32 24.12
N LEU A 277 13.29 -0.01 22.95
CA LEU A 277 12.30 1.04 22.76
C LEU A 277 11.03 0.74 23.57
N GLU A 278 10.48 -0.47 23.45
CA GLU A 278 9.33 -0.90 24.24
C GLU A 278 9.60 -0.76 25.73
N LYS A 279 10.73 -1.31 26.21
CA LYS A 279 11.13 -1.24 27.62
C LYS A 279 11.21 0.19 28.15
N LEU A 280 11.80 1.11 27.37
CA LEU A 280 12.01 2.50 27.79
C LEU A 280 10.74 3.35 27.73
N THR A 281 9.74 2.93 26.94
CA THR A 281 8.50 3.69 26.74
C THR A 281 7.25 3.02 27.30
N ALA A 282 7.38 1.89 27.99
CA ALA A 282 6.26 1.10 28.52
C ALA A 282 5.33 1.87 29.51
N ASP A 283 5.88 2.85 30.22
CA ASP A 283 5.14 3.74 31.11
C ASP A 283 4.58 4.99 30.40
N ARG A 284 5.01 5.27 29.16
CA ARG A 284 4.69 6.46 28.37
C ARG A 284 3.62 6.22 27.31
N VAL A 285 3.70 5.12 26.57
CA VAL A 285 2.73 4.70 25.55
C VAL A 285 2.20 3.29 25.85
N THR A 286 1.10 2.92 25.21
CA THR A 286 0.59 1.54 25.31
C THR A 286 1.15 0.71 24.15
N TRP A 287 2.05 -0.23 24.44
CA TRP A 287 2.41 -1.26 23.48
C TRP A 287 1.28 -2.31 23.47
N VAL A 288 0.69 -2.48 22.29
CA VAL A 288 -0.47 -3.35 22.08
C VAL A 288 -0.05 -4.76 21.74
N GLY A 289 1.02 -4.90 20.97
CA GLY A 289 1.60 -6.19 20.61
C GLY A 289 2.51 -6.12 19.41
N GLU A 290 3.07 -7.28 19.07
CA GLU A 290 3.91 -7.48 17.90
C GLU A 290 3.21 -8.39 16.90
N VAL A 291 3.39 -8.11 15.61
CA VAL A 291 2.94 -8.95 14.51
C VAL A 291 4.13 -9.34 13.67
N TRP A 292 4.43 -10.62 13.66
CA TRP A 292 5.59 -11.17 12.96
C TRP A 292 5.24 -11.60 11.55
N THR A 293 6.16 -11.37 10.61
CA THR A 293 6.04 -11.89 9.25
C THR A 293 5.97 -13.41 9.24
N GLN A 294 5.15 -13.94 8.33
CA GLN A 294 5.10 -15.37 8.01
C GLN A 294 5.50 -15.58 6.55
N GLY A 295 6.02 -16.75 6.22
CA GLY A 295 6.47 -17.09 4.88
C GLY A 295 8.00 -16.97 4.71
N PHE A 296 8.46 -17.27 3.49
CA PHE A 296 9.89 -17.33 3.15
C PHE A 296 10.29 -16.20 2.19
N SER A 297 9.51 -15.99 1.12
CA SER A 297 9.79 -14.92 0.17
C SER A 297 9.52 -13.53 0.78
N PRO A 298 10.23 -12.48 0.34
CA PRO A 298 9.93 -11.11 0.75
C PRO A 298 8.47 -10.72 0.49
N LEU A 299 7.90 -11.16 -0.64
CA LEU A 299 6.49 -10.91 -0.96
C LEU A 299 5.56 -11.65 0.00
N GLY A 300 5.79 -12.94 0.27
CA GLY A 300 5.00 -13.73 1.23
C GLY A 300 5.00 -13.08 2.61
N ARG A 301 6.17 -12.68 3.10
CA ARG A 301 6.33 -11.97 4.37
C ARG A 301 5.56 -10.65 4.42
N LEU A 302 5.61 -9.84 3.38
CA LEU A 302 4.82 -8.62 3.29
C LEU A 302 3.32 -8.90 3.27
N ILE A 303 2.86 -9.86 2.48
CA ILE A 303 1.43 -10.19 2.35
C ILE A 303 0.86 -10.78 3.64
N SER A 304 1.67 -11.51 4.43
CA SER A 304 1.24 -11.96 5.75
C SER A 304 0.87 -10.78 6.68
N LEU A 305 1.68 -9.72 6.68
CA LEU A 305 1.37 -8.50 7.42
C LEU A 305 0.19 -7.73 6.82
N VAL A 306 0.03 -7.72 5.50
CA VAL A 306 -1.13 -7.11 4.84
C VAL A 306 -2.43 -7.77 5.30
N ALA A 307 -2.49 -9.10 5.25
CA ALA A 307 -3.68 -9.85 5.67
C ALA A 307 -4.07 -9.53 7.12
N MET A 308 -3.08 -9.46 8.01
CA MET A 308 -3.30 -9.10 9.41
C MET A 308 -3.76 -7.65 9.58
N GLY A 309 -3.18 -6.70 8.83
CA GLY A 309 -3.55 -5.28 8.90
C GLY A 309 -4.94 -4.99 8.36
N ASP A 310 -5.31 -5.65 7.29
CA ASP A 310 -6.64 -5.55 6.72
C ASP A 310 -7.70 -6.05 7.73
N LEU A 311 -7.47 -7.21 8.38
CA LEU A 311 -8.32 -7.73 9.44
C LEU A 311 -8.37 -6.77 10.65
N PHE A 312 -7.22 -6.31 11.13
CA PHE A 312 -7.13 -5.38 12.27
C PHE A 312 -7.92 -4.11 12.02
N SER A 313 -7.81 -3.51 10.83
CA SER A 313 -8.54 -2.28 10.48
C SER A 313 -10.06 -2.49 10.44
N LEU A 314 -10.52 -3.66 9.98
CA LEU A 314 -11.95 -4.03 10.00
C LEU A 314 -12.47 -4.29 11.42
N GLU A 315 -11.67 -4.92 12.28
CA GLU A 315 -12.04 -5.12 13.67
C GLU A 315 -12.09 -3.79 14.44
N LEU A 316 -11.18 -2.85 14.15
CA LEU A 316 -11.28 -1.48 14.68
C LEU A 316 -12.56 -0.77 14.20
N ALA A 317 -12.92 -0.91 12.92
CA ALA A 317 -14.15 -0.36 12.36
C ALA A 317 -15.39 -0.98 13.06
N ARG A 318 -15.41 -2.30 13.24
CA ARG A 318 -16.47 -3.02 13.96
C ARG A 318 -16.63 -2.51 15.39
N ASN A 319 -15.51 -2.36 16.12
CA ASN A 319 -15.52 -1.93 17.52
C ASN A 319 -15.99 -0.48 17.72
N SER A 320 -15.79 0.38 16.71
CA SER A 320 -16.20 1.80 16.74
C SER A 320 -17.55 2.06 16.06
N GLY A 321 -18.11 1.08 15.33
CA GLY A 321 -19.29 1.28 14.50
C GLY A 321 -19.03 2.12 13.24
N ALA A 322 -17.77 2.31 12.84
CA ALA A 322 -17.42 3.06 11.63
C ALA A 322 -17.84 2.29 10.38
N ASP A 323 -18.30 3.01 9.36
CA ASP A 323 -18.58 2.47 8.04
C ASP A 323 -17.28 2.35 7.23
N PRO A 324 -16.74 1.14 6.99
CA PRO A 324 -15.48 0.99 6.29
C PRO A 324 -15.59 1.31 4.79
N MET A 325 -16.78 1.36 4.20
CA MET A 325 -16.96 1.65 2.78
C MET A 325 -16.98 3.14 2.48
N ALA A 326 -17.41 3.99 3.41
CA ALA A 326 -17.54 5.42 3.21
C ALA A 326 -16.16 6.10 3.08
N VAL A 327 -16.04 7.06 2.16
CA VAL A 327 -14.84 7.91 1.98
C VAL A 327 -15.23 9.36 1.68
N ASP A 328 -16.33 9.82 2.26
CA ASP A 328 -17.01 11.07 1.97
C ASP A 328 -16.10 12.31 1.95
N LEU A 329 -15.09 12.37 2.85
CA LEU A 329 -14.14 13.49 2.86
C LEU A 329 -13.20 13.47 1.65
N ILE A 330 -12.85 12.29 1.14
CA ILE A 330 -12.01 12.17 -0.06
C ILE A 330 -12.83 12.56 -1.28
N ASP A 331 -14.09 12.14 -1.34
CA ASP A 331 -14.98 12.45 -2.46
C ASP A 331 -15.27 13.97 -2.52
N ARG A 332 -15.59 14.58 -1.38
CA ARG A 332 -15.75 16.04 -1.27
C ARG A 332 -14.48 16.81 -1.65
N LEU A 333 -13.31 16.36 -1.21
CA LEU A 333 -12.04 16.98 -1.61
C LEU A 333 -11.88 16.99 -3.14
N LYS A 334 -12.19 15.88 -3.81
CA LYS A 334 -12.10 15.79 -5.27
C LYS A 334 -13.10 16.73 -5.95
N GLU A 335 -14.34 16.80 -5.48
CA GLU A 335 -15.36 17.71 -5.98
C GLU A 335 -14.92 19.17 -5.89
N GLU A 336 -14.41 19.60 -4.74
CA GLU A 336 -13.90 20.97 -4.53
C GLU A 336 -12.69 21.28 -5.45
N MET A 337 -11.79 20.32 -5.65
CA MET A 337 -10.64 20.50 -6.55
C MET A 337 -11.09 20.65 -8.01
N HIS A 338 -12.09 19.91 -8.46
CA HIS A 338 -12.64 20.07 -9.82
C HIS A 338 -13.32 21.44 -10.00
N THR A 339 -14.11 21.86 -9.04
CA THR A 339 -14.81 23.15 -9.08
C THR A 339 -13.82 24.34 -9.09
N SER A 340 -12.71 24.22 -8.37
CA SER A 340 -11.66 25.25 -8.31
C SER A 340 -10.82 25.33 -9.59
N ALA A 341 -10.66 24.23 -10.31
CA ALA A 341 -9.92 24.20 -11.59
C ALA A 341 -10.69 24.97 -12.69
N ASP A 342 -12.03 24.89 -12.69
CA ASP A 342 -12.88 25.64 -13.63
C ASP A 342 -12.96 27.15 -13.33
N SER A 343 -12.51 27.57 -12.14
CA SER A 343 -12.52 28.98 -11.68
C SER A 343 -11.12 29.61 -11.59
N ALA A 344 -10.07 28.95 -12.07
CA ALA A 344 -8.73 29.52 -12.07
C ALA A 344 -8.67 30.75 -12.99
N PRO A 345 -8.18 31.93 -12.54
CA PRO A 345 -8.00 33.08 -13.41
C PRO A 345 -6.98 32.75 -14.49
N GLU A 346 -7.24 33.18 -15.74
CA GLU A 346 -6.27 33.14 -16.83
C GLU A 346 -4.92 33.68 -16.35
N GLU A 347 -3.84 32.95 -16.59
CA GLU A 347 -2.49 33.42 -16.26
C GLU A 347 -2.32 34.84 -16.83
N PRO A 348 -1.77 35.80 -16.06
CA PRO A 348 -1.44 37.11 -16.61
C PRO A 348 -0.40 36.91 -17.69
N SER A 349 -0.79 37.15 -18.93
CA SER A 349 0.10 37.21 -20.08
C SER A 349 1.15 38.28 -19.83
N GLY A 350 2.40 37.87 -19.59
CA GLY A 350 3.55 38.73 -19.75
C GLY A 350 4.32 39.07 -18.47
N PHE A 351 5.49 38.46 -18.34
CA PHE A 351 6.76 39.22 -18.19
C PHE A 351 7.87 38.36 -18.75
#